data_4e64cb5c5fa037984038079928223e16
#
_entry.id   4e64cb5c5fa037984038079928223e16
#
_cell.length_a   1.000
_cell.length_b   1.000
_cell.length_c   1.000
_cell.angle_alpha   90.00
_cell.angle_beta   90.00
_cell.angle_gamma   90.00
#
_symmetry.space_group_name_H-M   'P 1'
#
loop_
_entity.id
_entity.type
_entity.pdbx_description
1 polymer ?
#
loop_
_entity_poly.entity_id
_entity_poly.type
_entity_poly.pdbx_seq_one_letter_code
_entity_poly.pdbx_strand_id
1 'polypeptide(L)'
;MTNVIKNSDIVKGSALQVTLGSGGTILGFATSHALSITVNTTEVSTKDHGDFPGIIKQNTTWEVTCENLFCGRNWDELQAMINNDTPVTVSFVPLNNTAAEISKGIVQPESGSESQPTAWTAGTAIATGQAYITSLNVNAAAGDNATISATFTGAGPLTFATYKKGAE
;
A
#
# COMPACT_ATOMS: atom_id res chain seq x y z
N MET A 1 28.78 16.89 -0.52
CA MET A 1 27.48 17.59 -0.69
C MET A 1 26.68 17.37 0.58
N THR A 2 26.38 18.42 1.32
CA THR A 2 25.54 18.34 2.52
C THR A 2 24.10 18.15 2.06
N ASN A 3 23.55 16.97 2.32
CA ASN A 3 22.13 16.68 2.02
C ASN A 3 21.28 17.43 3.05
N VAL A 4 20.79 18.61 2.70
CA VAL A 4 19.90 19.39 3.56
C VAL A 4 18.50 18.78 3.47
N ILE A 5 18.04 18.13 4.53
CA ILE A 5 16.67 17.59 4.64
C ILE A 5 15.73 18.78 4.89
N LYS A 6 14.69 18.89 4.08
CA LYS A 6 13.66 19.94 4.17
C LYS A 6 12.32 19.35 4.59
N ASN A 7 11.48 20.15 5.22
CA ASN A 7 10.10 19.74 5.54
C ASN A 7 9.29 19.36 4.28
N SER A 8 9.64 19.91 3.12
CA SER A 8 9.06 19.52 1.83
C SER A 8 9.42 18.11 1.37
N ASP A 9 10.41 17.46 1.99
CA ASP A 9 10.79 16.10 1.68
C ASP A 9 9.87 15.07 2.38
N ILE A 10 9.03 15.54 3.30
CA ILE A 10 8.04 14.70 3.98
C ILE A 10 6.89 14.39 3.01
N VAL A 11 6.62 13.10 2.80
CA VAL A 11 5.49 12.63 2.02
C VAL A 11 4.28 12.48 2.95
N LYS A 12 3.17 13.13 2.59
CA LYS A 12 1.91 12.95 3.33
C LYS A 12 1.33 11.57 3.05
N GLY A 13 0.75 10.92 4.05
CA GLY A 13 0.13 9.59 3.89
C GLY A 13 -0.95 9.57 2.80
N SER A 14 -1.71 10.66 2.62
CA SER A 14 -2.70 10.80 1.54
C SER A 14 -2.11 10.77 0.13
N ALA A 15 -0.82 11.06 -0.02
CA ALA A 15 -0.11 11.02 -1.29
C ALA A 15 0.47 9.63 -1.63
N LEU A 16 0.32 8.66 -0.75
CA LEU A 16 0.83 7.31 -0.93
C LEU A 16 -0.33 6.33 -0.90
N GLN A 17 -0.53 5.61 -1.99
CA GLN A 17 -1.68 4.74 -2.20
C GLN A 17 -1.25 3.31 -2.53
N VAL A 18 -2.16 2.37 -2.34
CA VAL A 18 -2.03 0.99 -2.80
C VAL A 18 -2.87 0.80 -4.05
N THR A 19 -2.27 0.26 -5.09
CA THR A 19 -2.97 -0.13 -6.31
C THR A 19 -2.98 -1.64 -6.46
N LEU A 20 -4.07 -2.15 -6.98
CA LEU A 20 -4.30 -3.57 -7.20
C LEU A 20 -4.44 -3.90 -8.69
N GLY A 21 -3.95 -5.09 -9.05
CA GLY A 21 -4.02 -5.60 -10.41
C GLY A 21 -3.09 -4.89 -11.39
N SER A 22 -2.99 -5.42 -12.61
CA SER A 22 -2.15 -4.87 -13.69
C SER A 22 -2.65 -3.50 -14.20
N GLY A 23 -3.91 -3.17 -13.97
CA GLY A 23 -4.51 -1.88 -14.31
C GLY A 23 -4.25 -0.77 -13.30
N GLY A 24 -3.64 -1.08 -12.16
CA GLY A 24 -3.35 -0.10 -11.12
C GLY A 24 -4.61 0.49 -10.47
N THR A 25 -5.63 -0.34 -10.21
CA THR A 25 -6.87 0.10 -9.56
C THR A 25 -6.58 0.57 -8.14
N ILE A 26 -6.92 1.81 -7.83
CA ILE A 26 -6.83 2.37 -6.47
C ILE A 26 -8.11 2.00 -5.72
N LEU A 27 -7.97 1.41 -4.53
CA LEU A 27 -9.10 1.18 -3.63
C LEU A 27 -9.59 2.52 -3.09
N GLY A 28 -10.86 2.84 -3.36
CA GLY A 28 -11.48 4.07 -2.90
C GLY A 28 -11.73 4.09 -1.39
N PHE A 29 -11.91 5.30 -0.83
CA PHE A 29 -12.23 5.53 0.58
C PHE A 29 -11.22 4.93 1.56
N ALA A 30 -9.94 4.89 1.18
CA ALA A 30 -8.87 4.39 2.02
C ALA A 30 -8.66 5.27 3.25
N THR A 31 -8.57 4.65 4.41
CA THR A 31 -8.25 5.31 5.68
C THR A 31 -6.81 5.03 6.11
N SER A 32 -6.30 3.85 5.77
CA SER A 32 -4.94 3.44 6.10
C SER A 32 -4.40 2.41 5.10
N HIS A 33 -3.12 2.52 4.79
CA HIS A 33 -2.35 1.51 4.06
C HIS A 33 -1.03 1.26 4.78
N ALA A 34 -0.66 0.01 4.97
CA ALA A 34 0.61 -0.36 5.57
C ALA A 34 1.31 -1.44 4.74
N LEU A 35 2.62 -1.29 4.55
CA LEU A 35 3.50 -2.32 4.00
C LEU A 35 4.44 -2.78 5.11
N SER A 36 4.41 -4.06 5.42
CA SER A 36 5.31 -4.70 6.38
C SER A 36 6.25 -5.66 5.64
N ILE A 37 7.53 -5.59 5.93
CA ILE A 37 8.54 -6.46 5.34
C ILE A 37 9.33 -7.09 6.49
N THR A 38 9.34 -8.41 6.54
CA THR A 38 10.03 -9.17 7.58
C THR A 38 11.16 -9.98 6.95
N VAL A 39 12.37 -9.78 7.45
CA VAL A 39 13.55 -10.57 7.08
C VAL A 39 13.81 -11.56 8.18
N ASN A 40 13.64 -12.84 7.89
CA ASN A 40 13.95 -13.91 8.82
C ASN A 40 15.44 -14.20 8.78
N THR A 41 16.04 -14.35 9.96
CA THR A 41 17.46 -14.63 10.13
C THR A 41 17.64 -15.86 11.02
N THR A 42 18.73 -16.58 10.80
CA THR A 42 19.16 -17.67 11.67
C THR A 42 20.55 -17.34 12.23
N GLU A 43 20.69 -17.49 13.53
CA GLU A 43 21.98 -17.39 14.18
C GLU A 43 22.83 -18.64 13.90
N VAL A 44 24.08 -18.43 13.55
CA VAL A 44 25.06 -19.49 13.37
C VAL A 44 26.22 -19.21 14.30
N SER A 45 26.38 -20.09 15.30
CA SER A 45 27.50 -20.03 16.24
C SER A 45 28.41 -21.22 16.02
N THR A 46 29.67 -20.96 15.74
CA THR A 46 30.73 -21.98 15.63
C THR A 46 31.89 -21.60 16.53
N LYS A 47 32.81 -22.57 16.78
CA LYS A 47 34.00 -22.30 17.57
C LYS A 47 34.87 -21.17 17.03
N ASP A 48 34.71 -20.84 15.73
CA ASP A 48 35.51 -19.82 15.04
C ASP A 48 34.88 -18.42 15.09
N HIS A 49 33.64 -18.28 15.58
CA HIS A 49 32.95 -17.00 15.70
C HIS A 49 33.32 -16.18 16.94
N GLY A 50 34.03 -16.78 17.92
CA GLY A 50 34.39 -16.11 19.18
C GLY A 50 33.14 -15.69 19.98
N ASP A 51 33.14 -14.46 20.53
CA ASP A 51 32.10 -13.95 21.42
C ASP A 51 30.84 -13.46 20.66
N PHE A 52 30.90 -13.32 19.33
CA PHE A 52 29.80 -12.80 18.51
C PHE A 52 29.33 -13.84 17.51
N PRO A 53 28.05 -14.25 17.55
CA PRO A 53 27.50 -15.20 16.60
C PRO A 53 27.39 -14.59 15.20
N GLY A 54 27.54 -15.43 14.19
CA GLY A 54 27.19 -15.07 12.80
C GLY A 54 25.68 -15.09 12.59
N ILE A 55 25.16 -14.22 11.74
CA ILE A 55 23.75 -14.17 11.36
C ILE A 55 23.63 -14.44 9.87
N ILE A 56 22.83 -15.43 9.50
CA ILE A 56 22.52 -15.75 8.10
C ILE A 56 21.07 -15.34 7.80
N LYS A 57 20.91 -14.55 6.74
CA LYS A 57 19.59 -14.20 6.21
C LYS A 57 18.94 -15.46 5.60
N GLN A 58 17.71 -15.72 6.02
CA GLN A 58 16.86 -16.77 5.48
C GLN A 58 15.96 -16.20 4.37
N ASN A 59 14.66 -16.28 4.56
CA ASN A 59 13.68 -15.76 3.65
C ASN A 59 13.21 -14.35 4.06
N THR A 60 12.69 -13.62 3.10
CA THR A 60 12.00 -12.36 3.33
C THR A 60 10.53 -12.55 3.01
N THR A 61 9.67 -12.19 3.94
CA THR A 61 8.22 -12.15 3.76
C THR A 61 7.72 -10.72 3.77
N TRP A 62 6.62 -10.46 3.11
CA TRP A 62 6.01 -9.13 3.10
C TRP A 62 4.48 -9.23 3.08
N GLU A 63 3.86 -8.20 3.60
CA GLU A 63 2.43 -8.10 3.75
C GLU A 63 1.97 -6.67 3.53
N VAL A 64 0.83 -6.48 2.88
CA VAL A 64 0.17 -5.19 2.74
C VAL A 64 -1.19 -5.26 3.39
N THR A 65 -1.48 -4.31 4.28
CA THR A 65 -2.79 -4.13 4.88
C THR A 65 -3.46 -2.87 4.33
N CYS A 66 -4.72 -2.99 3.96
CA CYS A 66 -5.54 -1.86 3.50
C CYS A 66 -6.77 -1.76 4.38
N GLU A 67 -7.03 -0.57 4.91
CA GLU A 67 -8.25 -0.25 5.65
C GLU A 67 -9.02 0.82 4.89
N ASN A 68 -10.28 0.55 4.60
CA ASN A 68 -11.14 1.40 3.81
C ASN A 68 -12.53 1.51 4.45
N LEU A 69 -13.25 2.60 4.17
CA LEU A 69 -14.69 2.60 4.38
C LEU A 69 -15.34 1.61 3.41
N PHE A 70 -16.35 0.91 3.88
CA PHE A 70 -17.06 -0.08 3.07
C PHE A 70 -17.82 0.60 1.93
N CYS A 71 -17.58 0.16 0.70
CA CYS A 71 -18.40 0.50 -0.46
C CYS A 71 -18.55 -0.74 -1.34
N GLY A 72 -19.69 -0.84 -2.05
CA GLY A 72 -19.99 -2.01 -2.87
C GLY A 72 -18.93 -2.31 -3.92
N ARG A 73 -18.35 -1.28 -4.55
CA ARG A 73 -17.28 -1.45 -5.54
C ARG A 73 -16.03 -2.12 -4.97
N ASN A 74 -15.54 -1.65 -3.82
CA ASN A 74 -14.38 -2.26 -3.16
C ASN A 74 -14.66 -3.70 -2.75
N TRP A 75 -15.88 -3.98 -2.28
CA TRP A 75 -16.30 -5.32 -1.92
C TRP A 75 -16.23 -6.27 -3.12
N ASP A 76 -16.84 -5.89 -4.23
CA ASP A 76 -16.90 -6.72 -5.45
C ASP A 76 -15.49 -7.01 -5.99
N GLU A 77 -14.60 -6.01 -6.01
CA GLU A 77 -13.21 -6.17 -6.44
C GLU A 77 -12.43 -7.12 -5.51
N LEU A 78 -12.51 -6.93 -4.20
CA LEU A 78 -11.79 -7.75 -3.22
C LEU A 78 -12.34 -9.18 -3.17
N GLN A 79 -13.67 -9.37 -3.26
CA GLN A 79 -14.28 -10.68 -3.31
C GLN A 79 -13.87 -11.47 -4.57
N ALA A 80 -13.82 -10.80 -5.73
CA ALA A 80 -13.36 -11.43 -6.96
C ALA A 80 -11.91 -11.91 -6.85
N MET A 81 -11.06 -11.16 -6.14
CA MET A 81 -9.66 -11.52 -5.93
C MET A 81 -9.50 -12.72 -4.97
N ILE A 82 -10.34 -12.84 -3.93
CA ILE A 82 -10.33 -13.99 -3.02
C ILE A 82 -10.66 -15.29 -3.73
N ASN A 83 -11.65 -15.22 -4.64
CA ASN A 83 -12.08 -16.39 -5.40
C ASN A 83 -11.14 -16.77 -6.54
N ASN A 84 -10.11 -15.99 -6.78
CA ASN A 84 -9.14 -16.21 -7.84
C ASN A 84 -7.92 -16.97 -7.31
N ASP A 85 -7.59 -18.09 -7.93
CA ASP A 85 -6.42 -18.91 -7.55
C ASP A 85 -5.08 -18.31 -7.99
N THR A 86 -5.12 -17.16 -8.68
CA THR A 86 -3.90 -16.48 -9.14
C THR A 86 -3.57 -15.28 -8.25
N PRO A 87 -2.28 -15.06 -7.94
CA PRO A 87 -1.90 -13.90 -7.13
C PRO A 87 -2.17 -12.59 -7.87
N VAL A 88 -2.50 -11.57 -7.13
CA VAL A 88 -2.79 -10.22 -7.62
C VAL A 88 -1.54 -9.35 -7.49
N THR A 89 -1.27 -8.52 -8.49
CA THR A 89 -0.22 -7.51 -8.38
C THR A 89 -0.65 -6.45 -7.36
N VAL A 90 0.17 -6.25 -6.35
CA VAL A 90 -0.02 -5.19 -5.34
C VAL A 90 1.15 -4.23 -5.47
N SER A 91 0.85 -2.95 -5.61
CA SER A 91 1.87 -1.91 -5.75
C SER A 91 1.61 -0.77 -4.77
N PHE A 92 2.67 -0.32 -4.13
CA PHE A 92 2.68 0.87 -3.29
C PHE A 92 3.17 2.04 -4.15
N VAL A 93 2.30 3.02 -4.40
CA VAL A 93 2.56 4.08 -5.38
C VAL A 93 2.37 5.47 -4.78
N PRO A 94 3.29 6.42 -5.03
CA PRO A 94 3.03 7.82 -4.80
C PRO A 94 2.07 8.35 -5.88
N LEU A 95 1.23 9.31 -5.53
CA LEU A 95 0.39 10.01 -6.49
C LEU A 95 1.21 11.08 -7.23
N ASN A 96 0.94 11.22 -8.52
CA ASN A 96 1.50 12.30 -9.35
C ASN A 96 0.72 13.62 -9.28
N ASN A 97 -0.40 13.61 -8.55
CA ASN A 97 -1.22 14.78 -8.37
C ASN A 97 -0.51 15.84 -7.52
N THR A 98 -0.81 17.11 -7.78
CA THR A 98 -0.30 18.22 -6.96
C THR A 98 -0.87 18.16 -5.54
N ALA A 99 -0.19 18.79 -4.57
CA ALA A 99 -0.68 18.87 -3.20
C ALA A 99 -2.07 19.51 -3.09
N ALA A 100 -2.38 20.47 -3.96
CA ALA A 100 -3.69 21.13 -4.02
C ALA A 100 -4.79 20.17 -4.52
N GLU A 101 -4.49 19.32 -5.51
CA GLU A 101 -5.43 18.30 -6.00
C GLU A 101 -5.66 17.21 -4.96
N ILE A 102 -4.59 16.73 -4.31
CA ILE A 102 -4.69 15.73 -3.24
C ILE A 102 -5.54 16.27 -2.08
N SER A 103 -5.40 17.55 -1.74
CA SER A 103 -6.18 18.17 -0.65
C SER A 103 -7.68 18.27 -0.95
N LYS A 104 -8.07 18.32 -2.23
CA LYS A 104 -9.49 18.33 -2.64
C LYS A 104 -10.12 16.92 -2.62
N GLY A 105 -9.31 15.87 -2.66
CA GLY A 105 -9.78 14.48 -2.75
C GLY A 105 -10.39 14.13 -4.09
N ILE A 106 -10.78 12.87 -4.25
CA ILE A 106 -11.43 12.34 -5.47
C ILE A 106 -12.91 11.97 -5.26
N VAL A 107 -13.39 12.07 -4.03
CA VAL A 107 -14.80 11.78 -3.72
C VAL A 107 -15.65 12.95 -4.18
N GLN A 108 -16.56 12.69 -5.12
CA GLN A 108 -17.48 13.71 -5.60
C GLN A 108 -18.56 13.96 -4.55
N PRO A 109 -18.78 15.21 -4.12
CA PRO A 109 -19.91 15.53 -3.25
C PRO A 109 -21.23 15.27 -3.95
N GLU A 110 -22.24 14.81 -3.20
CA GLU A 110 -23.56 14.44 -3.74
C GLU A 110 -24.32 15.62 -4.36
N SER A 111 -23.93 16.84 -4.06
CA SER A 111 -24.52 18.06 -4.63
C SER A 111 -23.48 19.14 -4.83
N GLY A 112 -23.35 19.62 -6.04
CA GLY A 112 -22.63 20.86 -6.35
C GLY A 112 -21.65 20.76 -7.50
N SER A 113 -21.57 21.84 -8.25
CA SER A 113 -20.73 22.04 -9.43
C SER A 113 -19.30 22.45 -9.09
N GLU A 114 -18.75 22.01 -7.97
CA GLU A 114 -17.35 22.28 -7.69
C GLU A 114 -16.48 21.40 -8.57
N SER A 115 -15.52 22.01 -9.24
CA SER A 115 -14.56 21.31 -10.09
C SER A 115 -13.75 20.30 -9.26
N GLN A 116 -14.17 19.06 -9.33
CA GLN A 116 -13.42 17.96 -8.74
C GLN A 116 -12.08 17.79 -9.46
N PRO A 117 -11.02 17.43 -8.75
CA PRO A 117 -9.82 17.01 -9.43
C PRO A 117 -10.13 15.81 -10.31
N THR A 118 -9.56 15.78 -11.48
CA THR A 118 -9.47 14.58 -12.31
C THR A 118 -8.96 13.43 -11.43
N ALA A 119 -9.42 12.21 -11.68
CA ALA A 119 -9.04 11.02 -10.93
C ALA A 119 -7.54 11.02 -10.53
N TRP A 120 -7.23 10.50 -9.37
CA TRP A 120 -5.84 10.41 -8.93
C TRP A 120 -5.03 9.58 -9.93
N THR A 121 -3.85 10.10 -10.26
CA THR A 121 -2.92 9.46 -11.18
C THR A 121 -1.80 8.81 -10.39
N ALA A 122 -1.66 7.49 -10.52
CA ALA A 122 -0.58 6.75 -9.90
C ALA A 122 0.77 7.13 -10.52
N GLY A 123 1.76 7.36 -9.67
CA GLY A 123 3.15 7.55 -10.08
C GLY A 123 3.89 6.22 -10.27
N THR A 124 5.21 6.29 -10.24
CA THR A 124 6.05 5.09 -10.29
C THR A 124 5.97 4.35 -8.97
N ALA A 125 5.58 3.08 -9.00
CA ALA A 125 5.52 2.24 -7.80
C ALA A 125 6.88 2.18 -7.10
N ILE A 126 6.89 2.37 -5.80
CA ILE A 126 8.10 2.24 -4.96
C ILE A 126 8.30 0.82 -4.46
N ALA A 127 7.23 0.04 -4.39
CA ALA A 127 7.26 -1.38 -4.07
C ALA A 127 6.16 -2.08 -4.87
N THR A 128 6.50 -3.19 -5.52
CA THR A 128 5.55 -4.00 -6.33
C THR A 128 5.83 -5.46 -6.15
N GLY A 129 4.79 -6.25 -5.95
CA GLY A 129 4.89 -7.71 -5.84
C GLY A 129 3.58 -8.41 -6.13
N GLN A 130 3.64 -9.73 -6.18
CA GLN A 130 2.47 -10.59 -6.31
C GLN A 130 2.02 -11.04 -4.92
N ALA A 131 0.73 -10.98 -4.64
CA ALA A 131 0.18 -11.36 -3.34
C ALA A 131 -1.18 -12.05 -3.46
N TYR A 132 -1.52 -12.84 -2.46
CA TYR A 132 -2.88 -13.34 -2.25
C TYR A 132 -3.57 -12.56 -1.15
N ILE A 133 -4.87 -12.37 -1.25
CA ILE A 133 -5.67 -11.90 -0.11
C ILE A 133 -5.78 -13.06 0.88
N THR A 134 -5.24 -12.86 2.07
CA THR A 134 -5.26 -13.86 3.14
C THR A 134 -6.27 -13.55 4.22
N SER A 135 -6.74 -12.31 4.29
CA SER A 135 -7.80 -11.91 5.22
C SER A 135 -8.64 -10.80 4.60
N LEU A 136 -9.94 -10.89 4.78
CA LEU A 136 -10.92 -9.86 4.43
C LEU A 136 -11.95 -9.76 5.56
N ASN A 137 -11.99 -8.62 6.23
CA ASN A 137 -12.88 -8.38 7.35
C ASN A 137 -13.79 -7.19 7.06
N VAL A 138 -15.07 -7.34 7.36
CA VAL A 138 -16.06 -6.26 7.31
C VAL A 138 -16.55 -6.01 8.72
N ASN A 139 -16.51 -4.76 9.15
CA ASN A 139 -17.04 -4.32 10.42
C ASN A 139 -18.18 -3.31 10.17
N ALA A 140 -19.34 -3.60 10.74
CA ALA A 140 -20.53 -2.77 10.60
C ALA A 140 -21.14 -2.52 12.00
N ALA A 141 -20.60 -1.52 12.71
CA ALA A 141 -21.11 -1.11 14.00
C ALA A 141 -22.34 -0.20 13.86
N ALA A 142 -23.32 -0.37 14.72
CA ALA A 142 -24.51 0.51 14.73
C ALA A 142 -24.09 1.94 15.10
N GLY A 143 -24.47 2.90 14.25
CA GLY A 143 -24.18 4.32 14.45
C GLY A 143 -22.88 4.82 13.81
N ASP A 144 -22.07 3.93 13.26
CA ASP A 144 -20.80 4.26 12.57
C ASP A 144 -20.82 3.82 11.09
N ASN A 145 -19.90 4.36 10.31
CA ASN A 145 -19.68 3.89 8.95
C ASN A 145 -19.09 2.48 8.97
N ALA A 146 -19.61 1.60 8.10
CA ALA A 146 -19.01 0.30 7.92
C ALA A 146 -17.59 0.41 7.33
N THR A 147 -16.70 -0.44 7.80
CA THR A 147 -15.31 -0.52 7.35
C THR A 147 -15.00 -1.88 6.75
N ILE A 148 -14.02 -1.91 5.86
CA ILE A 148 -13.49 -3.12 5.27
C ILE A 148 -11.98 -3.10 5.40
N SER A 149 -11.39 -4.19 5.87
CA SER A 149 -9.94 -4.37 5.91
C SER A 149 -9.53 -5.60 5.14
N ALA A 150 -8.51 -5.47 4.33
CA ALA A 150 -7.92 -6.54 3.54
C ALA A 150 -6.43 -6.69 3.84
N THR A 151 -5.99 -7.93 3.98
CA THR A 151 -4.58 -8.28 4.14
C THR A 151 -4.11 -9.05 2.92
N PHE A 152 -3.03 -8.59 2.31
CA PHE A 152 -2.38 -9.20 1.16
C PHE A 152 -1.03 -9.77 1.60
N THR A 153 -0.86 -11.06 1.51
CA THR A 153 0.41 -11.73 1.83
C THR A 153 1.17 -12.00 0.56
N GLY A 154 2.44 -11.62 0.53
CA GLY A 154 3.31 -11.75 -0.62
C GLY A 154 3.53 -13.18 -1.07
N ALA A 155 3.35 -13.42 -2.37
CA ALA A 155 3.51 -14.72 -3.03
C ALA A 155 4.83 -14.83 -3.80
N GLY A 156 5.82 -13.99 -3.48
CA GLY A 156 7.11 -13.98 -4.16
C GLY A 156 7.93 -12.73 -3.81
N PRO A 157 8.92 -12.41 -4.63
CA PRO A 157 9.78 -11.26 -4.36
C PRO A 157 9.03 -9.94 -4.46
N LEU A 158 9.40 -9.02 -3.59
CA LEU A 158 8.99 -7.62 -3.65
C LEU A 158 10.07 -6.84 -4.41
N THR A 159 9.67 -6.16 -5.47
CA THR A 159 10.54 -5.31 -6.27
C THR A 159 10.46 -3.89 -5.75
N PHE A 160 11.61 -3.26 -5.53
CA PHE A 160 11.71 -1.89 -5.05
C PHE A 160 12.19 -0.97 -6.16
N ALA A 161 11.66 0.25 -6.19
CA ALA A 161 12.16 1.34 -7.01
C ALA A 161 12.50 2.55 -6.13
N THR A 162 13.40 3.39 -6.63
CA THR A 162 13.76 4.63 -5.94
C THR A 162 12.54 5.56 -5.92
N TYR A 163 12.22 6.06 -4.73
CA TYR A 163 11.16 7.07 -4.60
C TYR A 163 11.52 8.32 -5.42
N LYS A 164 10.63 8.69 -6.32
CA LYS A 164 10.70 9.98 -7.02
C LYS A 164 9.49 10.80 -6.58
N LYS A 165 9.73 11.95 -5.99
CA LYS A 165 8.68 12.91 -5.67
C LYS A 165 7.98 13.29 -6.98
N GLY A 166 6.64 13.25 -6.99
CA GLY A 166 5.83 13.75 -8.09
C GLY A 166 6.13 15.21 -8.40
N ALA A 167 5.76 15.68 -9.58
CA ALA A 167 5.94 17.09 -9.98
C ALA A 167 5.27 18.03 -8.96
N GLU A 168 6.01 19.06 -8.55
CA GLU A 168 5.48 20.17 -7.74
C GLU A 168 4.55 21.07 -8.55
#